data_766fbcb62b8bc5c6659077ccba3ebb5f
#
_entry.id   766fbcb62b8bc5c6659077ccba3ebb5f
#
_cell.length_a   1.000
_cell.length_b   1.000
_cell.length_c   1.000
_cell.angle_alpha   90.00
_cell.angle_beta   90.00
_cell.angle_gamma   90.00
#
_symmetry.space_group_name_H-M   'P 1'
#
loop_
_entity.id
_entity.type
_entity.pdbx_description
1 polymer ?
#
loop_
_entity_poly.entity_id
_entity_poly.type
_entity_poly.pdbx_seq_one_letter_code
_entity_poly.pdbx_strand_id
1 'polypeptide(L)'
;ENDGHYLFITSNYKEDSIKGKFERQFFNEYSSSDTAERNTIRYASAPDKNVQNMVYTDIINLQDGSECFLIVTSSITPLTNTVEIVRDQLAIVSVVFVLLAVIISLYASYRIAKPISKTNTAAKELAKKNYDVDFNARGYLEVEELNETLNYAKTELAATEKLQKELIANISHDLRTPLTMITGYGEVMRDLPGENTPENIQIIIDEATRLSTLVNDLLDLSKIQSGSIQPEKSEFCLTDSIKNIFTRYAKLKEQDGYNILFESDEDVYIFADELKISQVIYNLVNNAVNYVGEDKTVIVTQKVNGKKVLIEVTDHGDGIPPEKLEYIWDRYYKVDKEHKRGVIGTGLGLSIVKGILDSHKARYGVRSTLGKGSTFWFELDIVSVKKRNKKNSDENKE
;
A
#
# COMPACT_ATOMS: atom_id res chain seq x y z
N GLU A 1 -13.57 70.76 -84.38
CA GLU A 1 -12.28 70.12 -84.11
C GLU A 1 -11.84 70.63 -82.77
N ASN A 2 -12.05 69.90 -81.73
CA ASN A 2 -11.56 70.16 -80.38
C ASN A 2 -10.15 69.60 -80.24
N ASP A 3 -9.14 70.48 -80.36
CA ASP A 3 -7.83 70.13 -79.94
C ASP A 3 -7.78 69.87 -78.42
N GLY A 4 -8.01 68.66 -78.04
CA GLY A 4 -7.91 68.29 -76.67
C GLY A 4 -6.51 68.35 -76.10
N HIS A 5 -6.22 69.42 -75.35
CA HIS A 5 -4.99 69.45 -74.59
C HIS A 5 -5.10 68.59 -73.36
N TYR A 6 -4.22 67.62 -73.30
CA TYR A 6 -4.13 66.73 -72.13
C TYR A 6 -3.18 67.35 -71.09
N LEU A 7 -3.66 67.74 -69.95
CA LEU A 7 -2.86 68.15 -68.83
C LEU A 7 -2.66 66.94 -67.88
N PHE A 8 -1.49 66.37 -67.92
CA PHE A 8 -1.17 65.32 -66.96
C PHE A 8 -0.46 65.93 -65.75
N ILE A 9 -1.11 65.88 -64.59
CA ILE A 9 -0.44 66.13 -63.32
C ILE A 9 -0.29 64.78 -62.71
N THR A 10 0.88 64.16 -62.86
CA THR A 10 1.18 62.92 -62.16
C THR A 10 2.29 63.15 -61.15
N SER A 11 2.03 62.96 -59.90
CA SER A 11 3.07 62.65 -58.95
C SER A 11 3.33 61.14 -59.00
N ASN A 12 4.55 60.77 -59.56
CA ASN A 12 5.06 59.38 -59.55
C ASN A 12 4.59 58.37 -60.58
N TYR A 13 4.77 58.66 -61.91
CA TYR A 13 4.72 57.50 -62.83
C TYR A 13 5.71 57.65 -63.98
N LYS A 14 6.48 56.59 -64.24
CA LYS A 14 7.31 56.41 -65.46
C LYS A 14 6.43 56.24 -66.70
N GLU A 15 6.82 56.84 -67.76
CA GLU A 15 6.08 57.04 -69.02
C GLU A 15 5.88 55.78 -69.88
N ASP A 16 5.89 54.55 -69.34
CA ASP A 16 5.82 53.38 -70.18
C ASP A 16 4.53 52.62 -70.05
N SER A 17 3.74 52.75 -71.02
CA SER A 17 3.11 51.83 -71.93
C SER A 17 1.68 51.37 -71.69
N ILE A 18 1.14 51.06 -70.58
CA ILE A 18 -0.16 50.45 -70.45
C ILE A 18 -1.29 51.42 -70.04
N LYS A 19 -0.92 52.39 -69.23
CA LYS A 19 -1.87 53.36 -68.71
C LYS A 19 -2.39 54.33 -69.78
N GLY A 20 -1.58 54.79 -70.70
CA GLY A 20 -2.01 55.70 -71.77
C GLY A 20 -3.12 55.10 -72.69
N LYS A 21 -3.14 53.79 -72.90
CA LYS A 21 -4.22 53.16 -73.67
C LYS A 21 -5.54 53.07 -72.87
N PHE A 22 -5.46 52.82 -71.60
CA PHE A 22 -6.57 52.75 -70.71
C PHE A 22 -7.23 54.13 -70.49
N GLU A 23 -6.43 55.12 -70.25
CA GLU A 23 -6.87 56.54 -70.12
C GLU A 23 -7.49 57.08 -71.39
N ARG A 24 -6.95 56.77 -72.60
CA ARG A 24 -7.57 57.11 -73.90
C ARG A 24 -8.87 56.41 -74.15
N GLN A 25 -9.01 55.15 -73.75
CA GLN A 25 -10.27 54.42 -73.88
C GLN A 25 -11.34 55.05 -73.03
N PHE A 26 -11.02 55.43 -71.81
CA PHE A 26 -11.93 56.12 -70.91
C PHE A 26 -12.32 57.50 -71.37
N PHE A 27 -11.38 58.23 -71.90
CA PHE A 27 -11.62 59.56 -72.51
C PHE A 27 -12.55 59.45 -73.69
N ASN A 28 -12.31 58.52 -74.59
CA ASN A 28 -13.15 58.27 -75.75
C ASN A 28 -14.59 57.86 -75.40
N GLU A 29 -14.69 57.01 -74.40
CA GLU A 29 -15.96 56.52 -73.88
C GLU A 29 -16.78 57.65 -73.23
N TYR A 30 -16.07 58.52 -72.48
CA TYR A 30 -16.67 59.65 -71.81
C TYR A 30 -17.07 60.76 -72.76
N SER A 31 -16.19 61.06 -73.75
CA SER A 31 -16.46 62.14 -74.77
C SER A 31 -17.56 61.75 -75.75
N SER A 32 -17.94 60.46 -75.90
CA SER A 32 -19.00 59.94 -76.75
C SER A 32 -20.32 59.84 -76.04
N SER A 33 -20.42 60.00 -74.78
CA SER A 33 -21.69 59.94 -74.00
C SER A 33 -22.30 61.34 -73.91
N ASP A 34 -23.44 61.52 -74.45
CA ASP A 34 -24.21 62.79 -74.56
C ASP A 34 -24.77 63.31 -73.21
N THR A 35 -24.41 62.73 -72.15
CA THR A 35 -24.79 63.12 -70.79
C THR A 35 -23.54 63.01 -69.88
N ALA A 36 -22.95 64.14 -69.66
CA ALA A 36 -21.90 64.27 -68.65
C ALA A 36 -22.43 63.86 -67.29
N GLU A 37 -22.21 62.59 -66.91
CA GLU A 37 -22.28 62.18 -65.54
C GLU A 37 -21.04 62.74 -64.84
N ARG A 38 -21.23 63.94 -64.31
CA ARG A 38 -20.21 64.57 -63.45
C ARG A 38 -20.16 63.82 -62.11
N ASN A 39 -18.95 63.68 -61.54
CA ASN A 39 -18.74 63.04 -60.26
C ASN A 39 -19.02 61.52 -60.23
N THR A 40 -18.62 60.76 -61.22
CA THR A 40 -18.82 59.32 -61.21
C THR A 40 -17.59 58.57 -60.78
N ILE A 41 -17.83 57.58 -59.88
CA ILE A 41 -16.79 56.63 -59.50
C ILE A 41 -17.07 55.32 -60.22
N ARG A 42 -16.18 54.85 -61.02
CA ARG A 42 -16.27 53.55 -61.72
C ARG A 42 -15.12 52.64 -61.34
N TYR A 43 -15.41 51.36 -61.26
CA TYR A 43 -14.41 50.31 -61.02
C TYR A 43 -14.07 49.70 -62.39
N ALA A 44 -12.86 49.82 -62.78
CA ALA A 44 -12.37 49.22 -63.99
C ALA A 44 -11.28 48.18 -63.71
N SER A 45 -11.44 47.02 -64.29
CA SER A 45 -10.43 45.97 -64.19
C SER A 45 -9.23 46.36 -65.08
N ALA A 46 -8.07 46.42 -64.51
CA ALA A 46 -6.82 46.59 -65.28
C ALA A 46 -6.63 45.41 -66.25
N PRO A 47 -5.91 45.60 -67.37
CA PRO A 47 -5.57 44.48 -68.25
C PRO A 47 -4.87 43.32 -67.57
N ASP A 48 -4.22 43.59 -66.48
CA ASP A 48 -3.66 42.55 -65.56
C ASP A 48 -4.76 42.14 -64.59
N LYS A 49 -5.26 40.95 -64.74
CA LYS A 49 -6.52 40.44 -64.20
C LYS A 49 -6.71 40.51 -62.65
N ASN A 50 -5.69 40.98 -61.95
CA ASN A 50 -5.70 40.94 -60.46
C ASN A 50 -5.73 42.32 -59.78
N VAL A 51 -5.85 43.42 -60.53
CA VAL A 51 -5.91 44.78 -59.99
C VAL A 51 -7.15 45.49 -60.41
N GLN A 52 -8.03 45.81 -59.49
CA GLN A 52 -9.17 46.73 -59.76
C GLN A 52 -8.70 48.16 -59.53
N ASN A 53 -8.90 48.98 -60.52
CA ASN A 53 -8.65 50.41 -60.43
C ASN A 53 -9.94 51.14 -60.15
N MET A 54 -9.96 52.00 -59.16
CA MET A 54 -11.03 52.95 -58.96
C MET A 54 -10.68 54.17 -59.80
N VAL A 55 -11.57 54.54 -60.69
CA VAL A 55 -11.42 55.68 -61.56
C VAL A 55 -12.51 56.71 -61.22
N TYR A 56 -12.06 57.86 -60.75
CA TYR A 56 -12.92 59.01 -60.53
C TYR A 56 -12.77 59.94 -61.72
N THR A 57 -13.90 60.39 -62.29
CA THR A 57 -13.94 61.32 -63.42
C THR A 57 -14.79 62.52 -63.05
N ASP A 58 -14.26 63.73 -63.36
CA ASP A 58 -15.02 64.98 -63.19
C ASP A 58 -14.57 66.01 -64.30
N ILE A 59 -15.46 66.98 -64.53
CA ILE A 59 -15.21 68.07 -65.45
C ILE A 59 -15.03 69.39 -64.68
N ILE A 60 -13.88 70.01 -64.81
CA ILE A 60 -13.57 71.27 -64.16
C ILE A 60 -13.57 72.36 -65.23
N ASN A 61 -14.41 73.37 -65.03
CA ASN A 61 -14.42 74.56 -65.90
C ASN A 61 -13.30 75.55 -65.51
N LEU A 62 -12.42 75.83 -66.37
CA LEU A 62 -11.38 76.83 -66.22
C LEU A 62 -11.85 78.23 -66.35
N GLN A 63 -11.16 79.19 -65.77
CA GLN A 63 -11.56 80.65 -65.84
C GLN A 63 -11.61 81.28 -67.27
N ASP A 64 -10.96 80.63 -68.22
CA ASP A 64 -11.01 81.00 -69.67
C ASP A 64 -12.19 80.44 -70.45
N GLY A 65 -13.07 79.67 -69.75
CA GLY A 65 -14.21 79.07 -70.39
C GLY A 65 -13.96 77.69 -71.02
N SER A 66 -12.76 77.18 -70.90
CA SER A 66 -12.43 75.82 -71.38
C SER A 66 -12.77 74.77 -70.34
N GLU A 67 -13.21 73.61 -70.83
CA GLU A 67 -13.49 72.42 -69.98
C GLU A 67 -12.24 71.54 -69.90
N CYS A 68 -11.88 71.09 -68.64
CA CYS A 68 -10.81 70.17 -68.38
C CYS A 68 -11.31 68.95 -67.74
N PHE A 69 -10.93 67.78 -68.25
CA PHE A 69 -11.30 66.47 -67.65
C PHE A 69 -10.30 66.08 -66.55
N LEU A 70 -10.81 65.86 -65.36
CA LEU A 70 -10.03 65.32 -64.26
C LEU A 70 -10.28 63.81 -64.21
N ILE A 71 -9.22 63.01 -64.35
CA ILE A 71 -9.28 61.59 -64.18
C ILE A 71 -8.30 61.23 -63.06
N VAL A 72 -8.83 60.73 -61.99
CA VAL A 72 -8.02 60.24 -60.86
C VAL A 72 -8.15 58.72 -60.82
N THR A 73 -7.02 58.04 -61.00
CA THR A 73 -6.97 56.57 -60.91
C THR A 73 -6.26 56.15 -59.64
N SER A 74 -6.90 55.29 -58.87
CA SER A 74 -6.27 54.66 -57.71
C SER A 74 -6.36 53.14 -57.86
N SER A 75 -5.23 52.46 -57.79
CA SER A 75 -5.24 50.98 -57.81
C SER A 75 -5.67 50.43 -56.45
N ILE A 76 -6.81 49.79 -56.43
CA ILE A 76 -7.22 48.99 -55.24
C ILE A 76 -6.58 47.61 -55.42
N THR A 77 -5.50 47.35 -54.72
CA THR A 77 -5.02 45.95 -54.58
C THR A 77 -6.15 45.15 -53.94
N PRO A 78 -6.69 44.12 -54.61
CA PRO A 78 -7.79 43.36 -54.04
C PRO A 78 -7.29 42.74 -52.72
N LEU A 79 -8.04 42.96 -51.63
CA LEU A 79 -7.88 42.26 -50.36
C LEU A 79 -7.96 40.72 -50.54
N THR A 80 -8.54 40.29 -51.69
CA THR A 80 -8.69 38.89 -52.10
C THR A 80 -7.39 38.12 -52.13
N ASN A 81 -6.28 38.70 -52.63
CA ASN A 81 -4.99 38.06 -52.68
C ASN A 81 -4.39 37.86 -51.27
N THR A 82 -4.60 38.84 -50.39
CA THR A 82 -4.18 38.71 -48.98
C THR A 82 -4.99 37.63 -48.24
N VAL A 83 -6.28 37.57 -48.49
CA VAL A 83 -7.18 36.55 -47.91
C VAL A 83 -6.81 35.15 -48.42
N GLU A 84 -6.52 34.98 -49.69
CA GLU A 84 -6.06 33.70 -50.26
C GLU A 84 -4.74 33.22 -49.64
N ILE A 85 -3.74 34.12 -49.53
CA ILE A 85 -2.46 33.80 -48.92
C ILE A 85 -2.67 33.39 -47.46
N VAL A 86 -3.47 34.14 -46.69
CA VAL A 86 -3.77 33.82 -45.28
C VAL A 86 -4.52 32.52 -45.17
N ARG A 87 -5.48 32.24 -46.04
CA ARG A 87 -6.21 30.94 -46.07
C ARG A 87 -5.25 29.75 -46.30
N ASP A 88 -4.35 29.88 -47.29
CA ASP A 88 -3.39 28.83 -47.62
C ASP A 88 -2.35 28.63 -46.50
N GLN A 89 -1.91 29.71 -45.86
CA GLN A 89 -1.06 29.63 -44.68
C GLN A 89 -1.78 28.95 -43.51
N LEU A 90 -3.06 29.29 -43.24
CA LEU A 90 -3.86 28.63 -42.22
C LEU A 90 -4.07 27.15 -42.51
N ALA A 91 -4.28 26.80 -43.78
CA ALA A 91 -4.42 25.40 -44.17
C ALA A 91 -3.14 24.58 -43.88
N ILE A 92 -1.96 25.14 -44.27
CA ILE A 92 -0.67 24.52 -44.02
C ILE A 92 -0.43 24.36 -42.51
N VAL A 93 -0.62 25.44 -41.75
CA VAL A 93 -0.45 25.46 -40.31
C VAL A 93 -1.40 24.43 -39.65
N SER A 94 -2.65 24.38 -40.07
CA SER A 94 -3.62 23.40 -39.56
C SER A 94 -3.18 21.97 -39.80
N VAL A 95 -2.69 21.64 -40.99
CA VAL A 95 -2.16 20.32 -41.32
C VAL A 95 -0.96 19.96 -40.43
N VAL A 96 -0.02 20.92 -40.23
CA VAL A 96 1.13 20.71 -39.36
C VAL A 96 0.70 20.45 -37.92
N PHE A 97 -0.26 21.23 -37.39
CA PHE A 97 -0.79 21.01 -36.04
C PHE A 97 -1.47 19.65 -35.89
N VAL A 98 -2.24 19.20 -36.86
CA VAL A 98 -2.89 17.88 -36.84
C VAL A 98 -1.82 16.78 -36.84
N LEU A 99 -0.80 16.88 -37.67
CA LEU A 99 0.31 15.89 -37.68
C LEU A 99 1.04 15.86 -36.33
N LEU A 100 1.35 17.02 -35.75
CA LEU A 100 1.97 17.11 -34.42
C LEU A 100 1.06 16.50 -33.34
N ALA A 101 -0.25 16.79 -33.36
CA ALA A 101 -1.19 16.22 -32.42
C ALA A 101 -1.26 14.67 -32.50
N VAL A 102 -1.22 14.11 -33.72
CA VAL A 102 -1.18 12.65 -33.93
C VAL A 102 0.13 12.07 -33.36
N ILE A 103 1.28 12.68 -33.63
CA ILE A 103 2.57 12.23 -33.11
C ILE A 103 2.59 12.27 -31.57
N ILE A 104 2.15 13.37 -30.96
CA ILE A 104 2.07 13.52 -29.51
C ILE A 104 1.10 12.48 -28.91
N SER A 105 -0.05 12.27 -29.54
CA SER A 105 -1.03 11.27 -29.12
C SER A 105 -0.47 9.85 -29.13
N LEU A 106 0.22 9.47 -30.20
CA LEU A 106 0.87 8.16 -30.31
C LEU A 106 1.98 8.00 -29.28
N TYR A 107 2.80 9.04 -29.07
CA TYR A 107 3.83 9.05 -28.03
C TYR A 107 3.23 8.90 -26.63
N ALA A 108 2.20 9.68 -26.30
CA ALA A 108 1.52 9.59 -25.01
C ALA A 108 0.87 8.21 -24.79
N SER A 109 0.23 7.66 -25.83
CA SER A 109 -0.35 6.31 -25.77
C SER A 109 0.70 5.25 -25.45
N TYR A 110 1.86 5.32 -26.10
CA TYR A 110 2.90 4.33 -25.89
C TYR A 110 3.63 4.50 -24.55
N ARG A 111 3.92 5.74 -24.13
CA ARG A 111 4.71 6.04 -22.93
C ARG A 111 3.90 6.09 -21.65
N ILE A 112 2.60 6.40 -21.74
CA ILE A 112 1.72 6.60 -20.57
C ILE A 112 0.63 5.54 -20.51
N ALA A 113 -0.22 5.43 -21.52
CA ALA A 113 -1.39 4.58 -21.46
C ALA A 113 -1.07 3.08 -21.42
N LYS A 114 -0.11 2.63 -22.23
CA LYS A 114 0.26 1.23 -22.33
C LYS A 114 0.89 0.67 -21.05
N PRO A 115 1.85 1.33 -20.37
CA PRO A 115 2.39 0.92 -19.08
C PRO A 115 1.30 0.83 -18.00
N ILE A 116 0.44 1.84 -17.88
CA ILE A 116 -0.66 1.85 -16.93
C ILE A 116 -1.62 0.67 -17.17
N SER A 117 -1.96 0.40 -18.43
CA SER A 117 -2.82 -0.73 -18.79
C SER A 117 -2.19 -2.09 -18.41
N LYS A 118 -0.87 -2.24 -18.61
CA LYS A 118 -0.13 -3.43 -18.17
C LYS A 118 -0.17 -3.60 -16.65
N THR A 119 0.15 -2.54 -15.91
CA THR A 119 0.10 -2.56 -14.44
C THR A 119 -1.31 -2.89 -13.93
N ASN A 120 -2.36 -2.31 -14.54
CA ASN A 120 -3.75 -2.61 -14.18
C ASN A 120 -4.11 -4.08 -14.46
N THR A 121 -3.63 -4.65 -15.56
CA THR A 121 -3.88 -6.07 -15.87
C THR A 121 -3.20 -6.98 -14.84
N ALA A 122 -1.94 -6.69 -14.50
CA ALA A 122 -1.22 -7.41 -13.46
C ALA A 122 -1.92 -7.28 -12.09
N ALA A 123 -2.40 -6.08 -11.74
CA ALA A 123 -3.15 -5.86 -10.50
C ALA A 123 -4.47 -6.66 -10.44
N LYS A 124 -5.16 -6.81 -11.58
CA LYS A 124 -6.36 -7.66 -11.67
C LYS A 124 -6.03 -9.15 -11.46
N GLU A 125 -4.90 -9.62 -11.96
CA GLU A 125 -4.47 -11.00 -11.71
C GLU A 125 -4.05 -11.19 -10.24
N LEU A 126 -3.34 -10.23 -9.65
CA LEU A 126 -3.02 -10.24 -8.22
C LEU A 126 -4.30 -10.32 -7.36
N ALA A 127 -5.35 -9.57 -7.72
CA ALA A 127 -6.64 -9.62 -7.03
C ALA A 127 -7.34 -10.99 -7.11
N LYS A 128 -7.01 -11.82 -8.12
CA LYS A 128 -7.44 -13.22 -8.22
C LYS A 128 -6.53 -14.19 -7.46
N LYS A 129 -5.63 -13.68 -6.62
CA LYS A 129 -4.63 -14.46 -5.86
C LYS A 129 -3.56 -15.12 -6.75
N ASN A 130 -3.36 -14.64 -7.96
CA ASN A 130 -2.23 -15.04 -8.78
C ASN A 130 -1.01 -14.20 -8.41
N TYR A 131 -0.12 -14.76 -7.60
CA TYR A 131 1.10 -14.09 -7.12
C TYR A 131 2.30 -14.26 -8.06
N ASP A 132 2.14 -14.98 -9.19
CA ASP A 132 3.22 -15.15 -10.18
C ASP A 132 3.30 -13.97 -11.16
N VAL A 133 2.49 -12.95 -10.97
CA VAL A 133 2.49 -11.74 -11.80
C VAL A 133 3.64 -10.82 -11.44
N ASP A 134 4.28 -10.23 -12.46
CA ASP A 134 5.31 -9.22 -12.26
C ASP A 134 4.85 -7.84 -12.71
N PHE A 135 5.03 -6.86 -11.84
CA PHE A 135 4.83 -5.46 -12.13
C PHE A 135 6.15 -4.89 -12.70
N ASN A 136 6.38 -5.12 -14.01
CA ASN A 136 7.62 -4.74 -14.72
C ASN A 136 7.38 -3.73 -15.85
N ALA A 137 6.23 -3.06 -15.86
CA ALA A 137 5.93 -2.06 -16.88
C ALA A 137 6.88 -0.86 -16.71
N ARG A 138 7.70 -0.61 -17.73
CA ARG A 138 8.59 0.56 -17.78
C ARG A 138 7.85 1.73 -18.41
N GLY A 139 7.96 2.92 -17.81
CA GLY A 139 7.27 4.11 -18.27
C GLY A 139 7.97 5.38 -17.81
N TYR A 140 7.27 6.21 -17.09
CA TYR A 140 7.78 7.36 -16.37
C TYR A 140 7.94 7.01 -14.88
N LEU A 141 8.68 7.84 -14.14
CA LEU A 141 9.12 7.56 -12.77
C LEU A 141 7.99 7.10 -11.85
N GLU A 142 6.84 7.75 -11.91
CA GLU A 142 5.69 7.44 -11.05
C GLU A 142 5.09 6.06 -11.32
N VAL A 143 5.18 5.55 -12.57
CA VAL A 143 4.75 4.18 -12.89
C VAL A 143 5.77 3.16 -12.38
N GLU A 144 7.05 3.48 -12.40
CA GLU A 144 8.10 2.61 -11.87
C GLU A 144 7.99 2.50 -10.36
N GLU A 145 7.82 3.61 -9.63
CA GLU A 145 7.58 3.63 -8.18
C GLU A 145 6.29 2.87 -7.79
N LEU A 146 5.22 3.06 -8.58
CA LEU A 146 3.97 2.30 -8.39
C LEU A 146 4.20 0.80 -8.55
N ASN A 147 4.95 0.40 -9.56
CA ASN A 147 5.24 -1.02 -9.81
C ASN A 147 6.11 -1.62 -8.70
N GLU A 148 7.09 -0.89 -8.16
CA GLU A 148 7.89 -1.32 -7.02
C GLU A 148 7.00 -1.52 -5.78
N THR A 149 6.13 -0.55 -5.49
CA THR A 149 5.17 -0.65 -4.37
C THR A 149 4.23 -1.83 -4.53
N LEU A 150 3.72 -2.09 -5.75
CA LEU A 150 2.85 -3.23 -6.04
C LEU A 150 3.61 -4.58 -5.96
N ASN A 151 4.88 -4.64 -6.38
CA ASN A 151 5.71 -5.83 -6.19
C ASN A 151 5.97 -6.12 -4.71
N TYR A 152 6.23 -5.09 -3.90
CA TYR A 152 6.34 -5.24 -2.45
C TYR A 152 5.02 -5.76 -1.85
N ALA A 153 3.89 -5.12 -2.16
CA ALA A 153 2.58 -5.56 -1.69
C ALA A 153 2.24 -6.99 -2.12
N LYS A 154 2.58 -7.38 -3.36
CA LYS A 154 2.44 -8.76 -3.87
C LYS A 154 3.22 -9.74 -2.99
N THR A 155 4.47 -9.42 -2.66
CA THR A 155 5.33 -10.29 -1.86
C THR A 155 4.77 -10.49 -0.45
N GLU A 156 4.32 -9.42 0.20
CA GLU A 156 3.68 -9.45 1.51
C GLU A 156 2.37 -10.26 1.51
N LEU A 157 1.53 -10.07 0.49
CA LEU A 157 0.28 -10.82 0.33
C LEU A 157 0.55 -12.31 0.11
N ALA A 158 1.52 -12.66 -0.74
CA ALA A 158 1.91 -14.05 -0.99
C ALA A 158 2.45 -14.73 0.28
N ALA A 159 3.30 -14.04 1.04
CA ALA A 159 3.82 -14.51 2.32
C ALA A 159 2.68 -14.74 3.33
N THR A 160 1.75 -13.80 3.43
CA THR A 160 0.59 -13.89 4.32
C THR A 160 -0.32 -15.08 3.95
N GLU A 161 -0.61 -15.29 2.65
CA GLU A 161 -1.43 -16.43 2.22
C GLU A 161 -0.72 -17.77 2.46
N LYS A 162 0.59 -17.83 2.24
CA LYS A 162 1.39 -19.02 2.56
C LYS A 162 1.31 -19.35 4.03
N LEU A 163 1.54 -18.37 4.90
CA LEU A 163 1.40 -18.54 6.35
C LEU A 163 0.00 -18.98 6.77
N GLN A 164 -1.04 -18.45 6.12
CA GLN A 164 -2.43 -18.84 6.38
C GLN A 164 -2.70 -20.31 5.98
N LYS A 165 -2.17 -20.75 4.83
CA LYS A 165 -2.30 -22.16 4.38
C LYS A 165 -1.55 -23.11 5.31
N GLU A 166 -0.33 -22.76 5.71
CA GLU A 166 0.46 -23.54 6.67
C GLU A 166 -0.25 -23.60 8.04
N LEU A 167 -0.83 -22.50 8.49
CA LEU A 167 -1.65 -22.43 9.70
C LEU A 167 -2.80 -23.44 9.68
N ILE A 168 -3.61 -23.42 8.62
CA ILE A 168 -4.77 -24.33 8.48
C ILE A 168 -4.30 -25.78 8.41
N ALA A 169 -3.24 -26.08 7.71
CA ALA A 169 -2.68 -27.42 7.59
C ALA A 169 -2.21 -27.95 8.98
N ASN A 170 -1.47 -27.12 9.73
CA ASN A 170 -0.97 -27.48 11.06
C ASN A 170 -2.11 -27.67 12.07
N ILE A 171 -3.10 -26.77 12.08
CA ILE A 171 -4.31 -26.92 12.91
C ILE A 171 -5.01 -28.26 12.60
N SER A 172 -5.22 -28.57 11.32
CA SER A 172 -5.91 -29.79 10.91
C SER A 172 -5.16 -31.05 11.37
N HIS A 173 -3.82 -31.02 11.30
CA HIS A 173 -2.98 -32.11 11.78
C HIS A 173 -3.08 -32.25 13.32
N ASP A 174 -2.91 -31.14 14.06
CA ASP A 174 -2.87 -31.14 15.52
C ASP A 174 -4.23 -31.44 16.15
N LEU A 175 -5.36 -31.19 15.44
CA LEU A 175 -6.71 -31.64 15.84
C LEU A 175 -6.95 -33.10 15.50
N ARG A 176 -6.42 -33.60 14.39
CA ARG A 176 -6.67 -34.99 13.95
C ARG A 176 -6.05 -36.01 14.89
N THR A 177 -4.84 -35.77 15.38
CA THR A 177 -4.10 -36.70 16.24
C THR A 177 -4.88 -37.05 17.52
N PRO A 178 -5.26 -36.09 18.38
CA PRO A 178 -6.01 -36.36 19.59
C PRO A 178 -7.40 -37.00 19.29
N LEU A 179 -8.05 -36.55 18.22
CA LEU A 179 -9.34 -37.11 17.81
C LEU A 179 -9.22 -38.60 17.43
N THR A 180 -8.17 -38.98 16.71
CA THR A 180 -7.87 -40.37 16.35
C THR A 180 -7.60 -41.21 17.57
N MET A 181 -6.88 -40.68 18.58
CA MET A 181 -6.62 -41.37 19.83
C MET A 181 -7.91 -41.58 20.62
N ILE A 182 -8.74 -40.54 20.78
CA ILE A 182 -10.04 -40.63 21.46
C ILE A 182 -10.94 -41.69 20.80
N THR A 183 -11.06 -41.65 19.46
CA THR A 183 -11.90 -42.63 18.74
C THR A 183 -11.31 -44.01 18.81
N GLY A 184 -10.00 -44.20 18.63
CA GLY A 184 -9.35 -45.49 18.66
C GLY A 184 -9.44 -46.17 20.04
N TYR A 185 -9.16 -45.46 21.13
CA TYR A 185 -9.31 -46.00 22.48
C TYR A 185 -10.80 -46.25 22.81
N GLY A 186 -11.72 -45.41 22.35
CA GLY A 186 -13.15 -45.63 22.49
C GLY A 186 -13.63 -46.89 21.76
N GLU A 187 -13.09 -47.19 20.57
CA GLU A 187 -13.36 -48.43 19.83
C GLU A 187 -12.77 -49.64 20.51
N VAL A 188 -11.52 -49.55 20.98
CA VAL A 188 -10.84 -50.62 21.73
C VAL A 188 -11.68 -50.99 22.98
N MET A 189 -12.08 -49.97 23.76
CA MET A 189 -12.91 -50.20 24.97
C MET A 189 -14.28 -50.76 24.66
N ARG A 190 -14.89 -50.44 23.51
CA ARG A 190 -16.18 -50.95 23.08
C ARG A 190 -16.08 -52.40 22.60
N ASP A 191 -15.08 -52.73 21.82
CA ASP A 191 -15.03 -53.97 21.01
C ASP A 191 -14.19 -55.07 21.68
N LEU A 192 -13.29 -54.73 22.61
CA LEU A 192 -12.42 -55.72 23.30
C LEU A 192 -12.80 -55.87 24.77
N PRO A 193 -13.24 -57.07 25.20
CA PRO A 193 -13.56 -57.32 26.60
C PRO A 193 -12.32 -57.13 27.51
N GLY A 194 -12.51 -56.37 28.57
CA GLY A 194 -11.43 -56.08 29.54
C GLY A 194 -10.59 -54.82 29.28
N GLU A 195 -10.75 -54.18 28.15
CA GLU A 195 -10.02 -52.96 27.82
C GLU A 195 -10.70 -51.66 28.34
N ASN A 196 -11.84 -51.76 28.98
CA ASN A 196 -12.49 -50.66 29.67
C ASN A 196 -11.78 -50.39 31.02
N THR A 197 -10.53 -49.98 30.95
CA THR A 197 -9.67 -49.74 32.10
C THR A 197 -9.60 -48.24 32.45
N PRO A 198 -9.32 -47.88 33.72
CA PRO A 198 -9.10 -46.49 34.11
C PRO A 198 -8.00 -45.80 33.29
N GLU A 199 -6.97 -46.57 32.91
CA GLU A 199 -5.84 -46.09 32.12
C GLU A 199 -6.29 -45.66 30.71
N ASN A 200 -7.08 -46.49 30.02
CA ASN A 200 -7.62 -46.16 28.68
C ASN A 200 -8.60 -44.99 28.74
N ILE A 201 -9.43 -44.92 29.80
CA ILE A 201 -10.29 -43.77 30.05
C ILE A 201 -9.48 -42.50 30.28
N GLN A 202 -8.37 -42.59 31.04
CA GLN A 202 -7.52 -41.44 31.31
C GLN A 202 -6.89 -40.91 30.04
N ILE A 203 -6.46 -41.77 29.11
CA ILE A 203 -5.94 -41.34 27.80
C ILE A 203 -6.99 -40.52 27.02
N ILE A 204 -8.25 -40.97 27.01
CA ILE A 204 -9.35 -40.23 26.35
C ILE A 204 -9.56 -38.87 27.01
N ILE A 205 -9.57 -38.82 28.36
CA ILE A 205 -9.73 -37.56 29.11
C ILE A 205 -8.58 -36.60 28.82
N ASP A 206 -7.34 -37.09 28.79
CA ASP A 206 -6.13 -36.28 28.54
C ASP A 206 -6.15 -35.70 27.13
N GLU A 207 -6.49 -36.51 26.11
CA GLU A 207 -6.59 -36.05 24.73
C GLU A 207 -7.75 -35.10 24.49
N ALA A 208 -8.92 -35.33 25.18
CA ALA A 208 -10.04 -34.39 25.12
C ALA A 208 -9.69 -33.04 25.78
N THR A 209 -8.97 -33.05 26.88
CA THR A 209 -8.50 -31.86 27.57
C THR A 209 -7.49 -31.09 26.71
N ARG A 210 -6.57 -31.82 26.07
CA ARG A 210 -5.61 -31.27 25.12
C ARG A 210 -6.30 -30.57 23.94
N LEU A 211 -7.34 -31.25 23.37
CA LEU A 211 -8.12 -30.69 22.27
C LEU A 211 -8.83 -29.39 22.68
N SER A 212 -9.43 -29.38 23.88
CA SER A 212 -10.09 -28.20 24.45
C SER A 212 -9.11 -27.04 24.60
N THR A 213 -7.90 -27.29 25.10
CA THR A 213 -6.85 -26.28 25.21
C THR A 213 -6.46 -25.70 23.85
N LEU A 214 -6.26 -26.57 22.85
CA LEU A 214 -5.89 -26.18 21.50
C LEU A 214 -6.97 -25.30 20.85
N VAL A 215 -8.25 -25.62 21.03
CA VAL A 215 -9.38 -24.82 20.54
C VAL A 215 -9.40 -23.44 21.21
N ASN A 216 -9.17 -23.37 22.52
CA ASN A 216 -9.10 -22.11 23.25
C ASN A 216 -7.91 -21.23 22.77
N ASP A 217 -6.74 -21.86 22.56
CA ASP A 217 -5.56 -21.17 21.99
C ASP A 217 -5.85 -20.57 20.61
N LEU A 218 -6.59 -21.31 19.76
CA LEU A 218 -7.01 -20.81 18.44
C LEU A 218 -8.00 -19.66 18.52
N LEU A 219 -8.94 -19.70 19.45
CA LEU A 219 -9.89 -18.61 19.68
C LEU A 219 -9.16 -17.35 20.18
N ASP A 220 -8.22 -17.50 21.11
CA ASP A 220 -7.39 -16.40 21.59
C ASP A 220 -6.55 -15.81 20.46
N LEU A 221 -5.92 -16.65 19.64
CA LEU A 221 -5.15 -16.22 18.48
C LEU A 221 -6.02 -15.43 17.48
N SER A 222 -7.25 -15.90 17.22
CA SER A 222 -8.20 -15.21 16.34
C SER A 222 -8.57 -13.83 16.88
N LYS A 223 -8.77 -13.70 18.19
CA LYS A 223 -9.05 -12.41 18.86
C LYS A 223 -7.84 -11.46 18.77
N ILE A 224 -6.62 -11.99 18.94
CA ILE A 224 -5.37 -11.21 18.78
C ILE A 224 -5.27 -10.68 17.35
N GLN A 225 -5.54 -11.51 16.33
CA GLN A 225 -5.44 -11.13 14.91
C GLN A 225 -6.43 -10.04 14.50
N SER A 226 -7.65 -10.13 15.00
CA SER A 226 -8.69 -9.13 14.70
C SER A 226 -8.47 -7.78 15.41
N GLY A 227 -7.43 -7.67 16.24
CA GLY A 227 -7.22 -6.49 17.09
C GLY A 227 -8.34 -6.28 18.13
N SER A 228 -9.17 -7.31 18.32
CA SER A 228 -10.36 -7.24 19.19
C SER A 228 -10.02 -7.41 20.66
N ILE A 229 -8.78 -7.71 21.02
CA ILE A 229 -8.38 -7.80 22.42
C ILE A 229 -8.21 -6.40 22.98
N GLN A 230 -9.25 -5.94 23.66
CA GLN A 230 -9.12 -4.84 24.61
C GLN A 230 -8.91 -5.46 25.99
N PRO A 231 -7.73 -5.31 26.64
CA PRO A 231 -7.50 -5.88 27.95
C PRO A 231 -8.41 -5.22 29.00
N GLU A 232 -9.12 -6.03 29.77
CA GLU A 232 -9.92 -5.58 30.91
C GLU A 232 -9.02 -5.33 32.12
N LYS A 233 -8.38 -4.15 32.12
CA LYS A 233 -7.36 -3.80 33.12
C LYS A 233 -7.98 -3.50 34.46
N SER A 234 -7.43 -4.09 35.51
CA SER A 234 -7.73 -3.82 36.92
C SER A 234 -6.45 -3.80 37.74
N GLU A 235 -6.51 -3.22 38.94
CA GLU A 235 -5.40 -3.28 39.89
C GLU A 235 -5.46 -4.60 40.65
N PHE A 236 -4.35 -5.38 40.63
CA PHE A 236 -4.24 -6.65 41.35
C PHE A 236 -2.81 -6.90 41.83
N CYS A 237 -2.66 -7.84 42.78
CA CYS A 237 -1.37 -8.29 43.26
C CYS A 237 -0.77 -9.34 42.32
N LEU A 238 0.22 -8.94 41.51
CA LEU A 238 0.92 -9.85 40.59
C LEU A 238 1.58 -11.02 41.32
N THR A 239 2.20 -10.73 42.48
CA THR A 239 2.88 -11.74 43.28
C THR A 239 1.95 -12.85 43.72
N ASP A 240 0.73 -12.53 44.15
CA ASP A 240 -0.25 -13.52 44.60
C ASP A 240 -0.85 -14.27 43.40
N SER A 241 -1.04 -13.59 42.24
CA SER A 241 -1.46 -14.23 41.01
C SER A 241 -0.45 -15.28 40.53
N ILE A 242 0.88 -14.98 40.62
CA ILE A 242 1.93 -15.95 40.31
C ILE A 242 1.89 -17.13 41.28
N LYS A 243 1.80 -16.89 42.59
CA LYS A 243 1.70 -17.99 43.60
C LYS A 243 0.50 -18.90 43.33
N ASN A 244 -0.64 -18.34 42.97
CA ASN A 244 -1.85 -19.13 42.63
C ASN A 244 -1.63 -20.02 41.38
N ILE A 245 -0.85 -19.55 40.40
CA ILE A 245 -0.47 -20.37 39.25
C ILE A 245 0.38 -21.55 39.71
N PHE A 246 1.35 -21.34 40.63
CA PHE A 246 2.25 -22.36 41.13
C PHE A 246 1.54 -23.50 41.91
N THR A 247 0.40 -23.23 42.52
CA THR A 247 -0.39 -24.29 43.16
C THR A 247 -0.83 -25.38 42.17
N ARG A 248 -1.00 -25.07 40.91
CA ARG A 248 -1.37 -26.04 39.86
C ARG A 248 -0.21 -26.99 39.51
N TYR A 249 1.03 -26.62 39.81
CA TYR A 249 2.21 -27.43 39.54
C TYR A 249 2.62 -28.31 40.73
N ALA A 250 1.86 -28.31 41.85
CA ALA A 250 2.19 -29.08 43.03
C ALA A 250 2.31 -30.61 42.73
N LYS A 251 1.39 -31.15 41.89
CA LYS A 251 1.43 -32.55 41.47
C LYS A 251 2.71 -32.90 40.69
N LEU A 252 3.12 -32.07 39.75
CA LEU A 252 4.37 -32.23 38.96
C LEU A 252 5.58 -32.24 39.86
N LYS A 253 5.59 -31.41 40.91
CA LYS A 253 6.66 -31.35 41.90
C LYS A 253 6.72 -32.63 42.70
N GLU A 254 5.57 -33.17 43.18
CA GLU A 254 5.51 -34.33 44.07
C GLU A 254 5.67 -35.66 43.32
N GLN A 255 5.13 -35.79 42.12
CA GLN A 255 5.05 -37.04 41.38
C GLN A 255 6.19 -37.22 40.36
N ASP A 256 6.55 -36.14 39.66
CA ASP A 256 7.48 -36.22 38.54
C ASP A 256 8.85 -35.58 38.82
N GLY A 257 9.07 -35.11 40.08
CA GLY A 257 10.35 -34.61 40.54
C GLY A 257 10.78 -33.26 39.92
N TYR A 258 9.81 -32.47 39.42
CA TYR A 258 10.11 -31.12 38.93
C TYR A 258 10.40 -30.17 40.11
N ASN A 259 11.40 -29.30 39.94
CA ASN A 259 11.72 -28.25 40.88
C ASN A 259 11.32 -26.89 40.30
N ILE A 260 10.07 -26.48 40.58
CA ILE A 260 9.53 -25.21 40.08
C ILE A 260 9.55 -24.20 41.22
N LEU A 261 10.41 -23.17 41.09
CA LEU A 261 10.71 -22.19 42.15
C LEU A 261 10.15 -20.82 41.75
N PHE A 262 9.59 -20.10 42.74
CA PHE A 262 9.23 -18.70 42.60
C PHE A 262 10.00 -17.84 43.62
N GLU A 263 10.75 -16.89 43.11
CA GLU A 263 11.56 -15.97 43.91
C GLU A 263 11.02 -14.54 43.79
N SER A 264 10.69 -13.94 44.92
CA SER A 264 10.17 -12.57 44.99
C SER A 264 10.46 -11.99 46.37
N ASP A 265 11.02 -10.80 46.43
CA ASP A 265 11.31 -10.08 47.65
C ASP A 265 10.15 -9.20 48.13
N GLU A 266 9.25 -8.81 47.26
CA GLU A 266 8.22 -7.83 47.53
C GLU A 266 6.87 -8.22 46.87
N ASP A 267 5.75 -7.81 47.49
CA ASP A 267 4.44 -7.96 46.87
C ASP A 267 4.17 -6.75 45.98
N VAL A 268 3.99 -7.00 44.65
CA VAL A 268 3.88 -5.96 43.60
C VAL A 268 2.46 -5.87 43.08
N TYR A 269 1.93 -4.66 43.03
CA TYR A 269 0.63 -4.36 42.45
C TYR A 269 0.79 -3.68 41.10
N ILE A 270 0.06 -4.16 40.10
CA ILE A 270 0.06 -3.67 38.73
C ILE A 270 -1.34 -3.35 38.25
N PHE A 271 -1.45 -2.53 37.18
CA PHE A 271 -2.74 -2.25 36.50
C PHE A 271 -2.72 -2.91 35.13
N ALA A 272 -3.29 -4.11 35.06
CA ALA A 272 -3.30 -4.96 33.85
C ALA A 272 -4.53 -5.88 33.86
N ASP A 273 -4.71 -6.65 32.81
CA ASP A 273 -5.73 -7.71 32.76
C ASP A 273 -5.15 -8.97 33.46
N GLU A 274 -5.65 -9.28 34.65
CA GLU A 274 -5.17 -10.34 35.50
C GLU A 274 -5.25 -11.71 34.79
N LEU A 275 -6.35 -12.00 34.09
CA LEU A 275 -6.50 -13.29 33.41
C LEU A 275 -5.49 -13.42 32.25
N LYS A 276 -5.29 -12.37 31.49
CA LYS A 276 -4.34 -12.38 30.36
C LYS A 276 -2.88 -12.42 30.83
N ILE A 277 -2.52 -11.68 31.88
CA ILE A 277 -1.16 -11.76 32.46
C ILE A 277 -0.92 -13.14 33.09
N SER A 278 -1.91 -13.71 33.77
CA SER A 278 -1.82 -15.09 34.27
C SER A 278 -1.61 -16.09 33.14
N GLN A 279 -2.26 -15.91 32.00
CA GLN A 279 -2.09 -16.73 30.80
C GLN A 279 -0.67 -16.60 30.22
N VAL A 280 -0.08 -15.39 30.23
CA VAL A 280 1.33 -15.17 29.83
C VAL A 280 2.25 -15.99 30.70
N ILE A 281 2.12 -15.89 32.04
CA ILE A 281 2.98 -16.59 32.98
C ILE A 281 2.81 -18.10 32.83
N TYR A 282 1.57 -18.58 32.75
CA TYR A 282 1.26 -20.01 32.54
C TYR A 282 1.91 -20.57 31.26
N ASN A 283 1.81 -19.84 30.14
CA ASN A 283 2.41 -20.26 28.88
C ASN A 283 3.94 -20.29 28.95
N LEU A 284 4.57 -19.29 29.59
CA LEU A 284 6.02 -19.26 29.76
C LEU A 284 6.51 -20.39 30.68
N VAL A 285 5.82 -20.64 31.81
CA VAL A 285 6.18 -21.74 32.72
C VAL A 285 5.98 -23.10 32.05
N ASN A 286 4.87 -23.32 31.34
CA ASN A 286 4.68 -24.56 30.59
C ASN A 286 5.73 -24.76 29.51
N ASN A 287 6.11 -23.69 28.82
CA ASN A 287 7.21 -23.75 27.86
C ASN A 287 8.51 -24.18 28.54
N ALA A 288 8.87 -23.57 29.68
CA ALA A 288 10.03 -23.94 30.47
C ALA A 288 9.97 -25.40 30.94
N VAL A 289 8.82 -25.89 31.44
CA VAL A 289 8.61 -27.30 31.85
C VAL A 289 8.82 -28.26 30.70
N ASN A 290 8.31 -27.92 29.50
CA ASN A 290 8.39 -28.77 28.31
C ASN A 290 9.83 -28.88 27.73
N TYR A 291 10.65 -27.87 27.94
CA TYR A 291 12.02 -27.81 27.39
C TYR A 291 13.12 -27.84 28.46
N VAL A 292 12.76 -28.06 29.73
CA VAL A 292 13.71 -28.16 30.82
C VAL A 292 14.68 -29.33 30.59
N GLY A 293 15.93 -29.18 31.09
CA GLY A 293 16.96 -30.22 31.06
C GLY A 293 16.72 -31.33 32.06
N GLU A 294 17.76 -32.17 32.25
CA GLU A 294 17.70 -33.31 33.16
C GLU A 294 17.51 -32.92 34.65
N ASP A 295 17.86 -31.67 35.01
CA ASP A 295 17.71 -31.16 36.39
C ASP A 295 16.25 -30.80 36.72
N LYS A 296 15.35 -30.82 35.73
CA LYS A 296 13.93 -30.51 35.86
C LYS A 296 13.62 -29.22 36.65
N THR A 297 14.54 -28.24 36.55
CA THR A 297 14.45 -27.00 37.33
C THR A 297 13.96 -25.84 36.50
N VAL A 298 12.87 -25.20 36.92
CA VAL A 298 12.29 -23.97 36.35
C VAL A 298 12.28 -22.92 37.44
N ILE A 299 12.86 -21.75 37.16
CA ILE A 299 12.93 -20.65 38.10
C ILE A 299 12.16 -19.46 37.56
N VAL A 300 11.15 -18.98 38.31
CA VAL A 300 10.45 -17.72 38.02
C VAL A 300 10.92 -16.68 39.01
N THR A 301 11.49 -15.57 38.52
CA THR A 301 11.89 -14.45 39.35
C THR A 301 11.08 -13.23 39.10
N GLN A 302 10.70 -12.53 40.20
CA GLN A 302 10.06 -11.23 40.15
C GLN A 302 10.99 -10.19 40.78
N LYS A 303 11.42 -9.23 39.98
CA LYS A 303 12.38 -8.18 40.44
C LYS A 303 11.77 -6.79 40.19
N VAL A 304 11.89 -5.92 41.16
CA VAL A 304 11.47 -4.52 41.07
C VAL A 304 12.62 -3.66 40.53
N ASN A 305 12.44 -3.01 39.40
CA ASN A 305 13.39 -2.09 38.79
C ASN A 305 12.77 -0.69 38.64
N GLY A 306 12.89 0.12 39.66
CA GLY A 306 12.31 1.47 39.69
C GLY A 306 10.77 1.44 39.63
N LYS A 307 10.17 1.89 38.54
CA LYS A 307 8.71 1.90 38.31
C LYS A 307 8.21 0.67 37.57
N LYS A 308 9.07 -0.31 37.31
CA LYS A 308 8.72 -1.52 36.56
C LYS A 308 9.02 -2.77 37.35
N VAL A 309 8.20 -3.79 37.17
CA VAL A 309 8.46 -5.15 37.60
C VAL A 309 8.95 -5.97 36.41
N LEU A 310 10.05 -6.65 36.58
CA LEU A 310 10.61 -7.62 35.64
C LEU A 310 10.25 -9.01 36.13
N ILE A 311 9.60 -9.79 35.27
CA ILE A 311 9.36 -11.22 35.45
C ILE A 311 10.26 -11.97 34.49
N GLU A 312 10.99 -12.95 35.03
CA GLU A 312 11.87 -13.82 34.27
C GLU A 312 11.50 -15.28 34.55
N VAL A 313 11.34 -16.08 33.49
CA VAL A 313 11.11 -17.53 33.55
C VAL A 313 12.33 -18.20 32.92
N THR A 314 13.10 -18.93 33.74
CA THR A 314 14.35 -19.55 33.33
C THR A 314 14.22 -21.06 33.36
N ASP A 315 14.65 -21.73 32.31
CA ASP A 315 14.88 -23.15 32.20
C ASP A 315 16.37 -23.46 31.97
N HIS A 316 16.78 -24.69 32.27
CA HIS A 316 18.12 -25.21 32.02
C HIS A 316 18.10 -26.26 30.90
N GLY A 317 17.32 -26.05 29.86
CA GLY A 317 17.18 -26.95 28.74
C GLY A 317 18.27 -26.81 27.66
N ASP A 318 17.96 -27.33 26.47
CA ASP A 318 18.90 -27.32 25.33
C ASP A 318 19.24 -25.91 24.82
N GLY A 319 18.49 -24.89 25.22
CA GLY A 319 18.62 -23.52 24.72
C GLY A 319 18.15 -23.36 23.28
N ILE A 320 18.26 -22.14 22.76
CA ILE A 320 17.78 -21.75 21.46
C ILE A 320 18.93 -21.18 20.63
N PRO A 321 19.16 -21.66 19.39
CA PRO A 321 20.21 -21.11 18.53
C PRO A 321 19.93 -19.62 18.21
N PRO A 322 20.97 -18.76 18.17
CA PRO A 322 20.79 -17.31 17.95
C PRO A 322 20.01 -16.94 16.71
N GLU A 323 20.20 -17.69 15.61
CA GLU A 323 19.51 -17.47 14.34
C GLU A 323 18.01 -17.78 14.40
N LYS A 324 17.55 -18.47 15.45
CA LYS A 324 16.13 -18.83 15.65
C LYS A 324 15.42 -17.92 16.64
N LEU A 325 16.13 -17.11 17.41
CA LEU A 325 15.56 -16.27 18.48
C LEU A 325 14.51 -15.26 17.99
N GLU A 326 14.65 -14.77 16.78
CA GLU A 326 13.70 -13.85 16.17
C GLU A 326 12.36 -14.53 15.82
N TYR A 327 12.43 -15.80 15.42
CA TYR A 327 11.28 -16.56 14.89
C TYR A 327 10.48 -17.28 15.96
N ILE A 328 10.97 -17.48 17.18
CA ILE A 328 10.26 -18.23 18.24
C ILE A 328 8.93 -17.62 18.67
N TRP A 329 8.74 -16.33 18.39
CA TRP A 329 7.51 -15.61 18.65
C TRP A 329 6.47 -15.75 17.51
N ASP A 330 6.89 -16.39 16.40
CA ASP A 330 6.02 -16.64 15.27
C ASP A 330 5.13 -17.85 15.54
N ARG A 331 3.96 -17.84 14.92
CA ARG A 331 2.95 -18.88 15.12
C ARG A 331 3.41 -20.20 14.57
N TYR A 332 3.17 -21.28 15.32
CA TYR A 332 3.56 -22.66 14.94
C TYR A 332 5.06 -22.86 14.70
N TYR A 333 5.88 -21.87 15.04
CA TYR A 333 7.31 -22.05 14.95
C TYR A 333 7.78 -23.02 16.05
N LYS A 334 8.48 -24.05 15.66
CA LYS A 334 9.15 -25.01 16.54
C LYS A 334 10.61 -25.07 16.14
N VAL A 335 11.50 -25.03 17.12
CA VAL A 335 12.96 -25.05 16.90
C VAL A 335 13.40 -26.34 16.24
N ASP A 336 12.79 -27.48 16.60
CA ASP A 336 13.06 -28.79 16.01
C ASP A 336 11.83 -29.30 15.25
N LYS A 337 12.02 -29.64 13.97
CA LYS A 337 11.03 -30.35 13.14
C LYS A 337 10.95 -31.86 13.47
N GLU A 338 11.96 -32.40 14.12
CA GLU A 338 11.96 -33.79 14.56
C GLU A 338 11.25 -33.88 15.92
N HIS A 339 10.09 -34.54 15.90
CA HIS A 339 9.29 -34.83 17.08
C HIS A 339 10.13 -35.65 18.06
N LYS A 340 10.75 -35.02 19.06
CA LYS A 340 11.10 -35.76 20.27
C LYS A 340 9.76 -36.27 20.83
N ARG A 341 9.52 -37.61 20.74
CA ARG A 341 8.33 -38.28 21.29
C ARG A 341 8.18 -37.82 22.74
N GLY A 342 7.21 -36.95 23.02
CA GLY A 342 6.90 -36.51 24.39
C GLY A 342 6.74 -35.00 24.59
N VAL A 343 7.27 -34.12 23.70
CA VAL A 343 7.09 -32.66 23.87
C VAL A 343 5.75 -32.22 23.29
N ILE A 344 4.77 -32.06 24.18
CA ILE A 344 3.40 -31.64 23.88
C ILE A 344 3.36 -30.12 23.82
N GLY A 345 3.55 -29.53 22.62
CA GLY A 345 3.40 -28.10 22.44
C GLY A 345 2.68 -27.75 21.12
N THR A 346 1.66 -26.89 21.20
CA THR A 346 0.89 -26.43 20.04
C THR A 346 1.67 -25.48 19.13
N GLY A 347 2.79 -24.91 19.62
CA GLY A 347 3.53 -23.83 18.94
C GLY A 347 2.75 -22.50 18.92
N LEU A 348 1.65 -22.40 19.65
CA LEU A 348 0.84 -21.18 19.76
C LEU A 348 1.16 -20.37 21.01
N GLY A 349 1.66 -21.01 22.07
CA GLY A 349 1.84 -20.39 23.38
C GLY A 349 2.65 -19.10 23.35
N LEU A 350 3.83 -19.08 22.68
CA LEU A 350 4.67 -17.87 22.60
C LEU A 350 4.04 -16.78 21.72
N SER A 351 3.30 -17.12 20.67
CA SER A 351 2.60 -16.13 19.85
C SER A 351 1.41 -15.50 20.62
N ILE A 352 0.76 -16.25 21.49
CA ILE A 352 -0.27 -15.74 22.42
C ILE A 352 0.38 -14.81 23.45
N VAL A 353 1.51 -15.20 24.03
CA VAL A 353 2.30 -14.36 24.95
C VAL A 353 2.64 -13.02 24.29
N LYS A 354 3.19 -13.05 23.09
CA LYS A 354 3.49 -11.84 22.29
C LYS A 354 2.24 -10.95 22.14
N GLY A 355 1.14 -11.49 21.67
CA GLY A 355 -0.10 -10.74 21.43
C GLY A 355 -0.68 -10.09 22.68
N ILE A 356 -0.65 -10.80 23.83
CA ILE A 356 -1.10 -10.27 25.11
C ILE A 356 -0.17 -9.15 25.60
N LEU A 357 1.16 -9.34 25.55
CA LEU A 357 2.12 -8.35 25.99
C LEU A 357 2.11 -7.10 25.09
N ASP A 358 1.94 -7.26 23.77
CA ASP A 358 1.77 -6.15 22.82
C ASP A 358 0.50 -5.34 23.15
N SER A 359 -0.62 -6.01 23.48
CA SER A 359 -1.88 -5.32 23.87
C SER A 359 -1.73 -4.52 25.18
N HIS A 360 -0.82 -4.95 26.05
CA HIS A 360 -0.46 -4.25 27.29
C HIS A 360 0.64 -3.22 27.10
N LYS A 361 1.24 -3.11 25.88
CA LYS A 361 2.42 -2.27 25.58
C LYS A 361 3.61 -2.60 26.47
N ALA A 362 3.74 -3.85 26.86
CA ALA A 362 4.79 -4.37 27.70
C ALA A 362 6.06 -4.64 26.89
N ARG A 363 7.22 -4.48 27.50
CA ARG A 363 8.50 -4.95 26.91
C ARG A 363 8.71 -6.40 27.25
N TYR A 364 9.18 -7.20 26.33
CA TYR A 364 9.45 -8.62 26.52
C TYR A 364 10.61 -9.07 25.62
N GLY A 365 11.13 -10.24 25.91
CA GLY A 365 12.20 -10.82 25.13
C GLY A 365 12.62 -12.19 25.65
N VAL A 366 13.69 -12.70 25.04
CA VAL A 366 14.33 -13.96 25.39
C VAL A 366 15.84 -13.78 25.42
N ARG A 367 16.49 -14.45 26.38
CA ARG A 367 17.93 -14.65 26.41
C ARG A 367 18.17 -16.15 26.48
N SER A 368 18.91 -16.68 25.52
CA SER A 368 19.21 -18.11 25.48
C SER A 368 20.62 -18.37 24.98
N THR A 369 21.19 -19.45 25.46
CA THR A 369 22.47 -19.94 25.02
C THR A 369 22.34 -21.45 24.81
N LEU A 370 22.77 -21.93 23.65
CA LEU A 370 22.68 -23.34 23.30
C LEU A 370 23.43 -24.20 24.37
N GLY A 371 22.73 -25.24 24.87
CA GLY A 371 23.23 -26.12 25.92
C GLY A 371 23.23 -25.53 27.34
N LYS A 372 22.69 -24.32 27.57
CA LYS A 372 22.59 -23.68 28.88
C LYS A 372 21.19 -23.29 29.31
N GLY A 373 20.20 -23.48 28.43
CA GLY A 373 18.80 -23.11 28.67
C GLY A 373 18.40 -21.75 28.15
N SER A 374 17.17 -21.33 28.52
CA SER A 374 16.57 -20.09 28.07
C SER A 374 15.98 -19.33 29.25
N THR A 375 15.95 -18.00 29.12
CA THR A 375 15.22 -17.09 30.02
C THR A 375 14.28 -16.20 29.21
N PHE A 376 12.99 -16.42 29.35
CA PHE A 376 11.96 -15.53 28.82
C PHE A 376 11.62 -14.48 29.85
N TRP A 377 11.47 -13.22 29.42
CA TRP A 377 11.24 -12.11 30.34
C TRP A 377 10.24 -11.11 29.80
N PHE A 378 9.53 -10.42 30.70
CA PHE A 378 8.70 -9.27 30.38
C PHE A 378 8.66 -8.25 31.50
N GLU A 379 8.35 -7.00 31.19
CA GLU A 379 8.27 -5.88 32.12
C GLU A 379 6.87 -5.25 32.10
N LEU A 380 6.34 -4.96 33.31
CA LEU A 380 5.09 -4.23 33.47
C LEU A 380 5.28 -3.03 34.38
N ASP A 381 4.42 -2.01 34.23
CA ASP A 381 4.45 -0.83 35.10
C ASP A 381 3.82 -1.14 36.46
N ILE A 382 4.48 -0.69 37.53
CA ILE A 382 4.06 -0.89 38.92
C ILE A 382 3.14 0.24 39.35
N VAL A 383 2.04 -0.10 40.03
CA VAL A 383 1.17 0.85 40.73
C VAL A 383 1.68 1.07 42.17
N SER A 384 1.92 -0.02 42.89
CA SER A 384 2.42 0.02 44.27
C SER A 384 3.21 -1.22 44.64
N VAL A 385 4.05 -1.09 45.68
CA VAL A 385 4.86 -2.18 46.22
C VAL A 385 4.66 -2.26 47.74
N LYS A 386 4.45 -3.45 48.25
CA LYS A 386 4.43 -3.70 49.70
C LYS A 386 5.60 -4.59 50.08
N LYS A 387 6.48 -4.10 50.94
CA LYS A 387 7.60 -4.92 51.49
C LYS A 387 7.04 -6.04 52.34
N ARG A 388 7.49 -7.27 52.06
CA ARG A 388 7.20 -8.42 52.91
C ARG A 388 7.92 -8.27 54.26
N ASN A 389 7.18 -8.27 55.36
CA ASN A 389 7.77 -8.40 56.67
C ASN A 389 8.28 -9.86 56.77
N LYS A 390 9.61 -10.04 56.89
CA LYS A 390 10.30 -11.32 57.05
C LYS A 390 9.92 -12.13 58.30
N LYS A 391 8.90 -11.75 59.07
CA LYS A 391 8.59 -12.32 60.40
C LYS A 391 7.70 -13.57 60.40
N ASN A 392 7.14 -14.04 59.26
CA ASN A 392 6.22 -15.20 59.26
C ASN A 392 6.76 -16.47 58.56
N SER A 393 8.08 -16.58 58.34
CA SER A 393 8.65 -17.80 57.73
C SER A 393 9.14 -18.85 58.74
N ASP A 394 9.15 -18.54 60.04
CA ASP A 394 9.64 -19.48 61.05
C ASP A 394 8.57 -20.19 61.92
N GLU A 395 7.25 -19.86 61.71
CA GLU A 395 6.18 -20.50 62.49
C GLU A 395 5.58 -21.79 61.85
N ASN A 396 6.08 -22.24 60.71
CA ASN A 396 5.62 -23.54 60.11
C ASN A 396 6.74 -24.63 60.08
N LYS A 397 7.59 -24.60 61.07
CA LYS A 397 8.53 -25.71 61.36
C LYS A 397 8.41 -26.12 62.82
N GLU A 398 7.27 -26.59 63.21
CA GLU A 398 7.11 -27.50 64.35
C GLU A 398 6.06 -28.58 63.95
#